data_d3c1992b361f42cdc654082e05fa4765
#
_entry.id   d3c1992b361f42cdc654082e05fa4765
#
_cell.length_a   1.000
_cell.length_b   1.000
_cell.length_c   1.000
_cell.angle_alpha   90.00
_cell.angle_beta   90.00
_cell.angle_gamma   90.00
#
_symmetry.space_group_name_H-M   'P 1'
#
loop_
_entity.id
_entity.type
_entity.pdbx_description
1 polymer ?
#
loop_
_entity_poly.entity_id
_entity_poly.type
_entity_poly.pdbx_seq_one_letter_code
_entity_poly.pdbx_strand_id
1 'polypeptide(L)'
;MSAKVIHFPSRPSRLALRLEWFATDKSVLLGIWALYFALRAAVLLIDVAPTSDAEWYYLRAASLAAGQGYLDNFGDPTAFWPAGWPIALSLVFAQFGTSLVALGLFNLVSSMLIGVVTLALGRRLFGSEGAARAGLLLLAVYPNAIGYVPLALTEVFYTAVLMAGCWVVVTRSNRWQLVSAGVLFGIATLVKAQTLVVVPLLFAIDWLRMGQVWKRLPRLLGDGLLVLGIAALTVAPWTIRNHAQLGHWVAVSTNGGYTLLTGNHDTATGDYTPDAPVVKDLMARPGLDEVTRDAEARRLGMAWITQHPDRFLKLAPKKLMRLWLPDGEAEWAYQGGAPGYARFELVYRAVRVLNQGYYVLLMAAFAAAFFVMITRRRRDGQRWIGWWLLPYGIALYPTLICVVFSGQSRFHYPVMPWVCMTAGWLAMTALGRLGERGAAGPTLH
;
A
#
# COMPACT_ATOMS: atom_id res chain seq x y z
N MET A 1 3.82 -64.58 -14.43
CA MET A 1 3.08 -64.04 -13.27
C MET A 1 3.77 -62.76 -12.85
N SER A 2 3.19 -61.62 -13.19
CA SER A 2 3.75 -60.30 -12.86
C SER A 2 3.19 -59.89 -11.48
N ALA A 3 4.05 -59.79 -10.50
CA ALA A 3 3.67 -59.34 -9.16
C ALA A 3 3.24 -57.86 -9.23
N LYS A 4 1.93 -57.59 -9.01
CA LYS A 4 1.43 -56.23 -8.78
C LYS A 4 2.04 -55.75 -7.46
N VAL A 5 2.97 -54.79 -7.58
CA VAL A 5 3.44 -54.01 -6.42
C VAL A 5 2.25 -53.18 -5.90
N ILE A 6 1.72 -53.59 -4.76
CA ILE A 6 0.69 -52.82 -4.06
C ILE A 6 1.39 -51.63 -3.41
N HIS A 7 1.25 -50.43 -4.02
CA HIS A 7 1.67 -49.19 -3.38
C HIS A 7 0.70 -48.88 -2.23
N PHE A 8 1.12 -49.14 -1.01
CA PHE A 8 0.47 -48.59 0.18
C PHE A 8 0.70 -47.08 0.21
N PRO A 9 -0.32 -46.26 0.42
CA PRO A 9 -0.12 -44.82 0.57
C PRO A 9 0.82 -44.56 1.75
N SER A 10 1.95 -43.91 1.50
CA SER A 10 2.89 -43.52 2.54
C SER A 10 2.21 -42.68 3.61
N ARG A 11 2.44 -43.00 4.90
CA ARG A 11 1.88 -42.20 6.00
C ARG A 11 2.36 -40.74 5.85
N PRO A 12 1.48 -39.75 6.04
CA PRO A 12 1.88 -38.35 5.95
C PRO A 12 2.97 -38.06 6.98
N SER A 13 3.98 -37.28 6.58
CA SER A 13 5.02 -36.86 7.51
C SER A 13 4.47 -35.98 8.62
N ARG A 14 5.13 -35.96 9.79
CA ARG A 14 4.77 -35.06 10.89
C ARG A 14 4.66 -33.60 10.45
N LEU A 15 5.50 -33.16 9.51
CA LEU A 15 5.44 -31.83 8.94
C LEU A 15 4.19 -31.63 8.10
N ALA A 16 3.80 -32.59 7.26
CA ALA A 16 2.58 -32.49 6.46
C ALA A 16 1.34 -32.36 7.35
N LEU A 17 1.24 -33.16 8.43
CA LEU A 17 0.13 -33.04 9.41
C LEU A 17 0.10 -31.67 10.11
N ARG A 18 1.25 -31.11 10.46
CA ARG A 18 1.31 -29.76 11.06
C ARG A 18 0.90 -28.66 10.08
N LEU A 19 1.26 -28.80 8.80
CA LEU A 19 0.85 -27.84 7.77
C LEU A 19 -0.64 -27.92 7.48
N GLU A 20 -1.22 -29.11 7.48
CA GLU A 20 -2.65 -29.34 7.37
C GLU A 20 -3.38 -28.73 8.57
N TRP A 21 -2.96 -29.02 9.79
CA TRP A 21 -3.49 -28.41 11.01
C TRP A 21 -3.42 -26.88 10.95
N PHE A 22 -2.27 -26.30 10.57
CA PHE A 22 -2.12 -24.85 10.39
C PHE A 22 -3.11 -24.29 9.38
N ALA A 23 -3.41 -25.01 8.30
CA ALA A 23 -4.30 -24.58 7.25
C ALA A 23 -5.78 -24.75 7.60
N THR A 24 -6.15 -25.75 8.41
CA THR A 24 -7.57 -26.13 8.61
C THR A 24 -8.14 -25.77 9.97
N ASP A 25 -7.31 -25.81 11.01
CA ASP A 25 -7.77 -25.60 12.38
C ASP A 25 -8.22 -24.16 12.64
N LYS A 26 -9.41 -24.01 13.25
CA LYS A 26 -10.01 -22.70 13.53
C LYS A 26 -9.27 -21.96 14.65
N SER A 27 -8.72 -22.71 15.63
CA SER A 27 -8.00 -22.11 16.76
C SER A 27 -6.73 -21.39 16.31
N VAL A 28 -6.02 -21.96 15.30
CA VAL A 28 -4.88 -21.32 14.67
C VAL A 28 -5.25 -19.98 14.04
N LEU A 29 -6.34 -19.97 13.27
CA LEU A 29 -6.81 -18.72 12.65
C LEU A 29 -7.22 -17.68 13.69
N LEU A 30 -7.93 -18.09 14.73
CA LEU A 30 -8.29 -17.21 15.84
C LEU A 30 -7.04 -16.69 16.58
N GLY A 31 -6.04 -17.54 16.80
CA GLY A 31 -4.77 -17.14 17.38
C GLY A 31 -4.02 -16.09 16.54
N ILE A 32 -4.00 -16.26 15.20
CA ILE A 32 -3.42 -15.26 14.29
C ILE A 32 -4.18 -13.93 14.39
N TRP A 33 -5.51 -13.94 14.42
CA TRP A 33 -6.32 -12.74 14.57
C TRP A 33 -6.15 -12.07 15.94
N ALA A 34 -6.08 -12.86 16.99
CA ALA A 34 -5.81 -12.35 18.34
C ALA A 34 -4.44 -11.66 18.43
N LEU A 35 -3.41 -12.27 17.84
CA LEU A 35 -2.07 -11.69 17.74
C LEU A 35 -2.08 -10.41 16.89
N TYR A 36 -2.74 -10.44 15.73
CA TYR A 36 -2.87 -9.29 14.84
C TYR A 36 -3.49 -8.08 15.54
N PHE A 37 -4.60 -8.31 16.23
CA PHE A 37 -5.31 -7.29 17.01
C PHE A 37 -4.49 -6.82 18.20
N ALA A 38 -3.98 -7.74 19.02
CA ALA A 38 -3.29 -7.42 20.26
C ALA A 38 -2.06 -6.54 20.04
N LEU A 39 -1.22 -6.83 19.04
CA LEU A 39 -0.04 -6.04 18.74
C LEU A 39 -0.41 -4.61 18.30
N ARG A 40 -1.49 -4.46 17.52
CA ARG A 40 -1.96 -3.15 17.07
C ARG A 40 -2.69 -2.36 18.15
N ALA A 41 -3.41 -3.04 19.02
CA ALA A 41 -4.02 -2.41 20.18
C ALA A 41 -2.96 -1.99 21.23
N ALA A 42 -1.92 -2.82 21.42
CA ALA A 42 -0.83 -2.50 22.35
C ALA A 42 -0.04 -1.24 21.94
N VAL A 43 0.22 -1.05 20.62
CA VAL A 43 0.96 0.13 20.17
C VAL A 43 0.16 1.44 20.36
N LEU A 44 -1.18 1.37 20.46
CA LEU A 44 -2.03 2.53 20.77
C LEU A 44 -1.87 3.04 22.22
N LEU A 45 -1.19 2.30 23.07
CA LEU A 45 -0.81 2.77 24.41
C LEU A 45 0.36 3.78 24.37
N ILE A 46 0.97 3.96 23.20
CA ILE A 46 2.01 4.96 22.97
C ILE A 46 1.33 6.19 22.39
N ASP A 47 1.24 7.24 23.18
CA ASP A 47 0.77 8.54 22.69
C ASP A 47 1.82 9.14 21.74
N VAL A 48 1.45 9.34 20.49
CA VAL A 48 2.29 9.98 19.49
C VAL A 48 1.60 11.24 19.01
N ALA A 49 2.05 12.39 19.50
CA ALA A 49 1.53 13.67 19.04
C ALA A 49 1.84 13.85 17.54
N PRO A 50 0.86 14.25 16.74
CA PRO A 50 1.08 14.49 15.32
C PRO A 50 2.10 15.61 15.09
N THR A 51 3.06 15.39 14.18
CA THR A 51 4.08 16.36 13.78
C THR A 51 4.19 16.41 12.27
N SER A 52 4.65 17.51 11.67
CA SER A 52 4.86 17.65 10.22
C SER A 52 3.59 17.30 9.40
N ASP A 53 3.69 16.38 8.42
CA ASP A 53 2.55 15.92 7.60
C ASP A 53 1.39 15.37 8.46
N ALA A 54 1.71 14.65 9.53
CA ALA A 54 0.72 14.08 10.43
C ALA A 54 -0.09 15.17 11.17
N GLU A 55 0.58 16.24 11.58
CA GLU A 55 -0.07 17.41 12.21
C GLU A 55 -0.99 18.11 11.21
N TRP A 56 -0.51 18.34 9.99
CA TRP A 56 -1.35 18.91 8.95
C TRP A 56 -2.66 18.13 8.77
N TYR A 57 -2.56 16.84 8.57
CA TYR A 57 -3.74 15.99 8.36
C TYR A 57 -4.67 15.97 9.55
N TYR A 58 -4.13 15.87 10.77
CA TYR A 58 -4.91 15.85 12.00
C TYR A 58 -5.69 17.15 12.20
N LEU A 59 -5.03 18.29 12.03
CA LEU A 59 -5.66 19.62 12.16
C LEU A 59 -6.74 19.85 11.10
N ARG A 60 -6.53 19.38 9.87
CA ARG A 60 -7.59 19.50 8.82
C ARG A 60 -8.79 18.62 9.15
N ALA A 61 -8.58 17.42 9.67
CA ALA A 61 -9.70 16.58 10.12
C ALA A 61 -10.47 17.23 11.29
N ALA A 62 -9.77 17.83 12.24
CA ALA A 62 -10.37 18.57 13.35
C ALA A 62 -11.18 19.79 12.87
N SER A 63 -10.61 20.59 11.97
CA SER A 63 -11.27 21.75 11.35
C SER A 63 -12.54 21.36 10.60
N LEU A 64 -12.50 20.28 9.81
CA LEU A 64 -13.67 19.74 9.13
C LEU A 64 -14.73 19.25 10.11
N ALA A 65 -14.35 18.56 11.19
CA ALA A 65 -15.28 18.07 12.22
C ALA A 65 -15.97 19.21 12.97
N ALA A 66 -15.27 20.36 13.13
CA ALA A 66 -15.80 21.58 13.72
C ALA A 66 -16.64 22.43 12.75
N GLY A 67 -16.84 22.00 11.50
CA GLY A 67 -17.58 22.74 10.48
C GLY A 67 -16.86 23.95 9.90
N GLN A 68 -15.57 24.14 10.19
CA GLN A 68 -14.78 25.28 9.72
C GLN A 68 -14.33 25.14 8.26
N GLY A 69 -14.37 23.92 7.70
CA GLY A 69 -13.93 23.66 6.34
C GLY A 69 -12.50 23.10 6.24
N TYR A 70 -12.02 22.96 5.01
CA TYR A 70 -10.64 22.51 4.72
C TYR A 70 -9.78 23.75 4.44
N LEU A 71 -9.14 24.23 5.51
CA LEU A 71 -8.39 25.49 5.52
C LEU A 71 -6.90 25.21 5.71
N ASP A 72 -6.02 26.11 5.29
CA ASP A 72 -4.60 26.08 5.58
C ASP A 72 -4.28 26.52 7.04
N ASN A 73 -3.00 26.77 7.34
CA ASN A 73 -2.60 27.23 8.68
C ASN A 73 -2.90 28.72 8.93
N PHE A 74 -3.28 29.47 7.88
CA PHE A 74 -3.64 30.89 7.96
C PHE A 74 -5.13 31.11 7.99
N GLY A 75 -5.94 30.05 7.82
CA GLY A 75 -7.39 30.09 7.78
C GLY A 75 -7.97 30.27 6.38
N ASP A 76 -7.14 30.19 5.33
CA ASP A 76 -7.57 30.29 3.95
C ASP A 76 -7.96 28.92 3.38
N PRO A 77 -8.98 28.89 2.47
CA PRO A 77 -9.34 27.65 1.77
C PRO A 77 -8.16 27.08 0.98
N THR A 78 -7.89 25.79 1.15
CA THR A 78 -6.76 25.12 0.47
C THR A 78 -7.18 23.81 -0.21
N ALA A 79 -6.39 23.37 -1.16
CA ALA A 79 -6.37 22.01 -1.73
C ALA A 79 -4.94 21.47 -1.79
N PHE A 80 -4.00 22.02 -1.01
CA PHE A 80 -2.57 21.66 -1.10
C PHE A 80 -2.33 20.17 -0.93
N TRP A 81 -2.87 19.56 0.14
CA TRP A 81 -2.82 18.12 0.35
C TRP A 81 -4.14 17.44 -0.01
N PRO A 82 -4.13 16.19 -0.49
CA PRO A 82 -5.34 15.41 -0.74
C PRO A 82 -6.23 15.29 0.50
N ALA A 83 -7.53 15.54 0.36
CA ALA A 83 -8.45 15.67 1.49
C ALA A 83 -9.11 14.35 1.94
N GLY A 84 -8.96 13.25 1.19
CA GLY A 84 -9.72 12.02 1.42
C GLY A 84 -9.54 11.42 2.82
N TRP A 85 -8.32 11.41 3.35
CA TRP A 85 -8.07 10.93 4.71
C TRP A 85 -8.57 11.90 5.79
N PRO A 86 -8.30 13.22 5.74
CA PRO A 86 -8.90 14.18 6.67
C PRO A 86 -10.43 14.15 6.67
N ILE A 87 -11.08 14.03 5.50
CA ILE A 87 -12.54 13.89 5.41
C ILE A 87 -13.01 12.62 6.14
N ALA A 88 -12.38 11.46 5.89
CA ALA A 88 -12.77 10.22 6.54
C ALA A 88 -12.57 10.27 8.07
N LEU A 89 -11.46 10.85 8.54
CA LEU A 89 -11.19 10.99 9.97
C LEU A 89 -12.11 12.04 10.62
N SER A 90 -12.48 13.11 9.90
CA SER A 90 -13.39 14.14 10.44
C SER A 90 -14.77 13.59 10.80
N LEU A 91 -15.26 12.57 10.06
CA LEU A 91 -16.51 11.89 10.39
C LEU A 91 -16.42 11.15 11.74
N VAL A 92 -15.25 10.58 12.04
CA VAL A 92 -14.99 9.95 13.34
C VAL A 92 -14.88 11.00 14.44
N PHE A 93 -14.16 12.09 14.19
CA PHE A 93 -14.02 13.20 15.13
C PHE A 93 -15.34 13.89 15.45
N ALA A 94 -16.22 14.03 14.47
CA ALA A 94 -17.56 14.61 14.67
C ALA A 94 -18.43 13.75 15.60
N GLN A 95 -18.21 12.42 15.63
CA GLN A 95 -19.00 11.50 16.46
C GLN A 95 -18.39 11.28 17.85
N PHE A 96 -17.06 11.18 17.93
CA PHE A 96 -16.35 10.73 19.14
C PHE A 96 -15.44 11.81 19.76
N GLY A 97 -15.43 13.01 19.15
CA GLY A 97 -14.53 14.10 19.56
C GLY A 97 -13.11 13.94 18.95
N THR A 98 -12.42 15.07 18.85
CA THR A 98 -11.06 15.15 18.32
C THR A 98 -10.08 14.65 19.38
N SER A 99 -9.49 13.49 19.17
CA SER A 99 -8.52 12.87 20.08
C SER A 99 -7.60 11.86 19.40
N LEU A 100 -6.43 11.58 19.99
CA LEU A 100 -5.51 10.53 19.53
C LEU A 100 -6.14 9.14 19.66
N VAL A 101 -7.02 8.93 20.63
CA VAL A 101 -7.75 7.66 20.78
C VAL A 101 -8.70 7.44 19.60
N ALA A 102 -9.48 8.45 19.21
CA ALA A 102 -10.38 8.35 18.04
C ALA A 102 -9.60 8.09 16.74
N LEU A 103 -8.46 8.77 16.54
CA LEU A 103 -7.51 8.52 15.46
C LEU A 103 -6.99 7.08 15.48
N GLY A 104 -6.50 6.63 16.63
CA GLY A 104 -5.94 5.28 16.80
C GLY A 104 -6.97 4.19 16.50
N LEU A 105 -8.22 4.34 16.99
CA LEU A 105 -9.30 3.41 16.72
C LEU A 105 -9.69 3.40 15.24
N PHE A 106 -9.72 4.56 14.56
CA PHE A 106 -9.95 4.63 13.12
C PHE A 106 -8.88 3.87 12.33
N ASN A 107 -7.61 4.03 12.68
CA ASN A 107 -6.51 3.31 12.04
C ASN A 107 -6.51 1.82 12.42
N LEU A 108 -6.89 1.45 13.65
CA LEU A 108 -7.03 0.05 14.07
C LEU A 108 -8.10 -0.65 13.21
N VAL A 109 -9.28 -0.05 13.03
CA VAL A 109 -10.34 -0.59 12.16
C VAL A 109 -9.85 -0.70 10.72
N SER A 110 -9.17 0.32 10.20
CA SER A 110 -8.56 0.29 8.86
C SER A 110 -7.53 -0.85 8.73
N SER A 111 -6.70 -1.04 9.75
CA SER A 111 -5.71 -2.14 9.78
C SER A 111 -6.38 -3.51 9.86
N MET A 112 -7.47 -3.67 10.63
CA MET A 112 -8.26 -4.91 10.65
C MET A 112 -8.83 -5.22 9.27
N LEU A 113 -9.32 -4.21 8.54
CA LEU A 113 -9.79 -4.37 7.16
C LEU A 113 -8.64 -4.83 6.23
N ILE A 114 -7.43 -4.29 6.38
CA ILE A 114 -6.24 -4.77 5.65
C ILE A 114 -6.03 -6.26 5.91
N GLY A 115 -6.09 -6.69 7.17
CA GLY A 115 -5.96 -8.12 7.54
C GLY A 115 -7.02 -8.99 6.88
N VAL A 116 -8.30 -8.58 6.94
CA VAL A 116 -9.43 -9.31 6.32
C VAL A 116 -9.22 -9.46 4.81
N VAL A 117 -8.88 -8.36 4.13
CA VAL A 117 -8.66 -8.37 2.69
C VAL A 117 -7.39 -9.15 2.32
N THR A 118 -6.33 -9.08 3.14
CA THR A 118 -5.11 -9.90 2.97
C THR A 118 -5.44 -11.38 2.97
N LEU A 119 -6.22 -11.85 3.95
CA LEU A 119 -6.65 -13.25 4.02
C LEU A 119 -7.52 -13.64 2.80
N ALA A 120 -8.49 -12.79 2.45
CA ALA A 120 -9.42 -13.04 1.34
C ALA A 120 -8.69 -13.06 -0.02
N LEU A 121 -7.81 -12.10 -0.28
CA LEU A 121 -7.00 -12.06 -1.50
C LEU A 121 -5.99 -13.21 -1.53
N GLY A 122 -5.33 -13.52 -0.40
CA GLY A 122 -4.40 -14.65 -0.32
C GLY A 122 -5.06 -15.97 -0.76
N ARG A 123 -6.26 -16.24 -0.27
CA ARG A 123 -7.08 -17.39 -0.72
C ARG A 123 -7.34 -17.36 -2.23
N ARG A 124 -7.73 -16.19 -2.73
CA ARG A 124 -8.13 -16.02 -4.14
C ARG A 124 -6.97 -16.07 -5.11
N LEU A 125 -5.84 -15.46 -4.77
CA LEU A 125 -4.67 -15.35 -5.64
C LEU A 125 -3.89 -16.66 -5.72
N PHE A 126 -3.77 -17.37 -4.60
CA PHE A 126 -2.91 -18.54 -4.45
C PHE A 126 -3.66 -19.87 -4.31
N GLY A 127 -4.98 -19.84 -4.11
CA GLY A 127 -5.80 -21.04 -3.99
C GLY A 127 -5.45 -21.91 -2.77
N SER A 128 -4.88 -21.33 -1.70
CA SER A 128 -4.37 -22.06 -0.54
C SER A 128 -4.71 -21.31 0.75
N GLU A 129 -5.45 -21.97 1.64
CA GLU A 129 -5.79 -21.45 2.97
C GLU A 129 -4.52 -21.28 3.81
N GLY A 130 -3.61 -22.26 3.80
CA GLY A 130 -2.34 -22.18 4.53
C GLY A 130 -1.49 -20.99 4.08
N ALA A 131 -1.40 -20.75 2.76
CA ALA A 131 -0.69 -19.60 2.22
C ALA A 131 -1.32 -18.27 2.66
N ALA A 132 -2.66 -18.19 2.66
CA ALA A 132 -3.37 -16.98 3.10
C ALA A 132 -3.15 -16.69 4.58
N ARG A 133 -3.23 -17.74 5.44
CA ARG A 133 -2.95 -17.62 6.88
C ARG A 133 -1.50 -17.27 7.17
N ALA A 134 -0.55 -17.87 6.44
CA ALA A 134 0.87 -17.53 6.56
C ALA A 134 1.13 -16.06 6.18
N GLY A 135 0.52 -15.57 5.10
CA GLY A 135 0.57 -14.16 4.73
C GLY A 135 0.00 -13.22 5.78
N LEU A 136 -1.17 -13.60 6.37
CA LEU A 136 -1.76 -12.83 7.48
C LEU A 136 -0.88 -12.85 8.73
N LEU A 137 -0.27 -13.99 9.07
CA LEU A 137 0.66 -14.10 10.20
C LEU A 137 1.91 -13.24 10.01
N LEU A 138 2.50 -13.27 8.81
CA LEU A 138 3.63 -12.39 8.49
C LEU A 138 3.25 -10.91 8.62
N LEU A 139 2.06 -10.52 8.15
CA LEU A 139 1.58 -9.16 8.33
C LEU A 139 1.25 -8.84 9.80
N ALA A 140 0.77 -9.83 10.57
CA ALA A 140 0.45 -9.63 11.99
C ALA A 140 1.65 -9.17 12.81
N VAL A 141 2.82 -9.75 12.53
CA VAL A 141 4.06 -9.47 13.28
C VAL A 141 5.00 -8.47 12.59
N TYR A 142 4.57 -7.85 11.49
CA TYR A 142 5.39 -6.88 10.77
C TYR A 142 5.49 -5.56 11.54
N PRO A 143 6.68 -5.20 12.08
CA PRO A 143 6.80 -4.11 13.05
C PRO A 143 6.38 -2.75 12.45
N ASN A 144 6.76 -2.46 11.20
CA ASN A 144 6.39 -1.21 10.55
C ASN A 144 4.87 -1.09 10.37
N ALA A 145 4.16 -2.17 9.99
CA ALA A 145 2.71 -2.16 9.87
C ALA A 145 1.99 -1.96 11.22
N ILE A 146 2.60 -2.41 12.32
CA ILE A 146 2.12 -2.15 13.67
C ILE A 146 2.37 -0.68 14.04
N GLY A 147 3.58 -0.19 13.81
CA GLY A 147 4.02 1.16 14.17
C GLY A 147 3.25 2.29 13.49
N TYR A 148 2.63 2.06 12.33
CA TYR A 148 1.82 3.08 11.65
C TYR A 148 0.44 3.29 12.28
N VAL A 149 -0.06 2.39 13.12
CA VAL A 149 -1.45 2.45 13.63
C VAL A 149 -1.73 3.69 14.49
N PRO A 150 -0.85 4.18 15.39
CA PRO A 150 -1.12 5.40 16.15
C PRO A 150 -0.87 6.71 15.37
N LEU A 151 -0.32 6.63 14.14
CA LEU A 151 0.13 7.82 13.42
C LEU A 151 -1.01 8.47 12.62
N ALA A 152 -1.07 9.80 12.64
CA ALA A 152 -2.01 10.60 11.84
C ALA A 152 -1.57 10.69 10.37
N LEU A 153 -1.20 9.53 9.78
CA LEU A 153 -0.73 9.40 8.40
C LEU A 153 -1.73 8.65 7.52
N THR A 154 -1.65 8.87 6.23
CA THR A 154 -2.60 8.35 5.24
C THR A 154 -2.45 6.87 4.94
N GLU A 155 -1.31 6.27 5.25
CA GLU A 155 -0.84 4.97 4.76
C GLU A 155 -1.77 3.82 5.14
N VAL A 156 -2.24 3.76 6.39
CA VAL A 156 -3.10 2.66 6.87
C VAL A 156 -4.46 2.69 6.19
N PHE A 157 -5.13 3.84 6.24
CA PHE A 157 -6.45 4.00 5.61
C PHE A 157 -6.38 3.82 4.09
N TYR A 158 -5.39 4.46 3.44
CA TYR A 158 -5.16 4.32 2.01
C TYR A 158 -5.01 2.86 1.59
N THR A 159 -4.17 2.10 2.32
CA THR A 159 -3.93 0.68 2.05
C THR A 159 -5.21 -0.14 2.19
N ALA A 160 -6.02 0.12 3.21
CA ALA A 160 -7.29 -0.57 3.44
C ALA A 160 -8.25 -0.35 2.25
N VAL A 161 -8.44 0.90 1.82
CA VAL A 161 -9.35 1.25 0.72
C VAL A 161 -8.84 0.72 -0.62
N LEU A 162 -7.54 0.88 -0.91
CA LEU A 162 -6.92 0.37 -2.13
C LEU A 162 -7.08 -1.15 -2.25
N MET A 163 -6.76 -1.88 -1.19
CA MET A 163 -6.86 -3.34 -1.16
C MET A 163 -8.32 -3.80 -1.28
N ALA A 164 -9.26 -3.11 -0.64
CA ALA A 164 -10.69 -3.39 -0.77
C ALA A 164 -11.16 -3.20 -2.22
N GLY A 165 -10.76 -2.13 -2.89
CA GLY A 165 -11.04 -1.89 -4.31
C GLY A 165 -10.47 -3.00 -5.20
N CYS A 166 -9.23 -3.39 -4.99
CA CYS A 166 -8.60 -4.52 -5.70
C CYS A 166 -9.35 -5.84 -5.44
N TRP A 167 -9.71 -6.12 -4.19
CA TRP A 167 -10.46 -7.33 -3.82
C TRP A 167 -11.80 -7.41 -4.55
N VAL A 168 -12.57 -6.31 -4.56
CA VAL A 168 -13.85 -6.25 -5.27
C VAL A 168 -13.68 -6.52 -6.77
N VAL A 169 -12.66 -5.95 -7.43
CA VAL A 169 -12.39 -6.21 -8.86
C VAL A 169 -12.00 -7.66 -9.10
N VAL A 170 -11.12 -8.23 -8.25
CA VAL A 170 -10.63 -9.63 -8.41
C VAL A 170 -11.74 -10.66 -8.20
N THR A 171 -12.72 -10.36 -7.35
CA THR A 171 -13.80 -11.29 -6.98
C THR A 171 -15.14 -10.97 -7.64
N ARG A 172 -15.20 -9.93 -8.46
CA ARG A 172 -16.45 -9.45 -9.06
C ARG A 172 -17.22 -10.51 -9.82
N SER A 173 -18.53 -10.52 -9.63
CA SER A 173 -19.49 -11.37 -10.33
C SER A 173 -20.57 -10.56 -11.07
N ASN A 174 -20.76 -9.29 -10.70
CA ASN A 174 -21.79 -8.42 -11.25
C ASN A 174 -21.31 -6.96 -11.38
N ARG A 175 -22.12 -6.12 -12.05
CA ARG A 175 -21.78 -4.70 -12.30
C ARG A 175 -21.83 -3.80 -11.08
N TRP A 176 -22.64 -4.13 -10.08
CA TRP A 176 -22.70 -3.36 -8.83
C TRP A 176 -21.39 -3.41 -8.08
N GLN A 177 -20.68 -4.53 -8.16
CA GLN A 177 -19.33 -4.62 -7.60
C GLN A 177 -18.34 -3.71 -8.33
N LEU A 178 -18.51 -3.48 -9.64
CA LEU A 178 -17.70 -2.49 -10.36
C LEU A 178 -18.01 -1.06 -9.90
N VAL A 179 -19.29 -0.75 -9.62
CA VAL A 179 -19.67 0.54 -9.02
C VAL A 179 -19.01 0.70 -7.64
N SER A 180 -19.10 -0.33 -6.78
CA SER A 180 -18.44 -0.32 -5.47
C SER A 180 -16.93 -0.15 -5.59
N ALA A 181 -16.29 -0.84 -6.55
CA ALA A 181 -14.87 -0.66 -6.83
C ALA A 181 -14.54 0.78 -7.26
N GLY A 182 -15.38 1.37 -8.13
CA GLY A 182 -15.24 2.75 -8.56
C GLY A 182 -15.29 3.74 -7.40
N VAL A 183 -16.24 3.57 -6.48
CA VAL A 183 -16.33 4.38 -5.25
C VAL A 183 -15.05 4.22 -4.40
N LEU A 184 -14.59 2.97 -4.17
CA LEU A 184 -13.37 2.71 -3.39
C LEU A 184 -12.13 3.32 -4.04
N PHE A 185 -11.96 3.20 -5.36
CA PHE A 185 -10.85 3.83 -6.08
C PHE A 185 -10.98 5.37 -6.09
N GLY A 186 -12.19 5.92 -6.13
CA GLY A 186 -12.43 7.36 -5.97
C GLY A 186 -12.00 7.87 -4.60
N ILE A 187 -12.40 7.17 -3.52
CA ILE A 187 -11.95 7.49 -2.16
C ILE A 187 -10.42 7.37 -2.05
N ALA A 188 -9.85 6.28 -2.54
CA ALA A 188 -8.39 6.10 -2.54
C ALA A 188 -7.67 7.21 -3.35
N THR A 189 -8.26 7.70 -4.44
CA THR A 189 -7.74 8.82 -5.24
C THR A 189 -7.79 10.13 -4.47
N LEU A 190 -8.84 10.37 -3.69
CA LEU A 190 -8.91 11.53 -2.78
C LEU A 190 -7.85 11.47 -1.67
N VAL A 191 -7.29 10.30 -1.36
CA VAL A 191 -6.18 10.16 -0.41
C VAL A 191 -4.82 10.26 -1.09
N LYS A 192 -4.66 9.63 -2.26
CA LYS A 192 -3.44 9.68 -3.10
C LYS A 192 -3.85 9.75 -4.58
N ALA A 193 -3.70 10.94 -5.17
CA ALA A 193 -4.20 11.27 -6.51
C ALA A 193 -3.77 10.29 -7.61
N GLN A 194 -2.58 9.69 -7.49
CA GLN A 194 -2.01 8.75 -8.46
C GLN A 194 -2.69 7.35 -8.46
N THR A 195 -3.63 7.08 -7.56
CA THR A 195 -4.28 5.75 -7.40
C THR A 195 -4.97 5.24 -8.66
N LEU A 196 -5.51 6.13 -9.50
CA LEU A 196 -6.23 5.73 -10.71
C LEU A 196 -5.39 4.90 -11.69
N VAL A 197 -4.06 4.99 -11.62
CA VAL A 197 -3.13 4.16 -12.43
C VAL A 197 -3.28 2.66 -12.11
N VAL A 198 -3.76 2.31 -10.90
CA VAL A 198 -3.97 0.92 -10.50
C VAL A 198 -5.14 0.28 -11.27
N VAL A 199 -6.15 1.06 -11.66
CA VAL A 199 -7.33 0.52 -12.37
C VAL A 199 -6.96 -0.10 -13.71
N PRO A 200 -6.30 0.60 -14.67
CA PRO A 200 -5.87 -0.02 -15.92
C PRO A 200 -4.93 -1.20 -15.73
N LEU A 201 -4.06 -1.18 -14.71
CA LEU A 201 -3.20 -2.32 -14.36
C LEU A 201 -4.02 -3.57 -14.00
N LEU A 202 -5.05 -3.43 -13.15
CA LEU A 202 -5.94 -4.53 -12.77
C LEU A 202 -6.63 -5.13 -13.99
N PHE A 203 -7.20 -4.29 -14.85
CA PHE A 203 -7.90 -4.74 -16.03
C PHE A 203 -6.96 -5.31 -17.11
N ALA A 204 -5.70 -4.83 -17.19
CA ALA A 204 -4.69 -5.42 -18.05
C ALA A 204 -4.31 -6.85 -17.59
N ILE A 205 -4.11 -7.07 -16.30
CA ILE A 205 -3.87 -8.41 -15.75
C ILE A 205 -5.08 -9.31 -16.02
N ASP A 206 -6.29 -8.81 -15.80
CA ASP A 206 -7.54 -9.55 -16.04
C ASP A 206 -7.70 -9.93 -17.51
N TRP A 207 -7.40 -9.02 -18.40
CA TRP A 207 -7.42 -9.22 -19.85
C TRP A 207 -6.43 -10.31 -20.29
N LEU A 208 -5.18 -10.16 -19.91
CA LEU A 208 -4.09 -11.06 -20.33
C LEU A 208 -4.28 -12.49 -19.79
N ARG A 209 -4.84 -12.66 -18.59
CA ARG A 209 -5.06 -14.01 -18.02
C ARG A 209 -6.18 -14.81 -18.69
N MET A 210 -7.13 -14.15 -19.34
CA MET A 210 -8.33 -14.81 -19.87
C MET A 210 -8.12 -15.55 -21.20
N GLY A 211 -7.07 -15.27 -21.94
CA GLY A 211 -6.68 -16.02 -23.14
C GLY A 211 -7.45 -15.77 -24.44
N GLN A 212 -8.61 -15.16 -24.39
CA GLN A 212 -9.36 -14.74 -25.58
C GLN A 212 -9.28 -13.21 -25.70
N VAL A 213 -8.06 -12.74 -25.88
CA VAL A 213 -7.64 -11.36 -25.67
C VAL A 213 -8.52 -10.37 -26.44
N TRP A 214 -8.70 -10.58 -27.76
CA TRP A 214 -9.44 -9.63 -28.61
C TRP A 214 -10.96 -9.69 -28.44
N LYS A 215 -11.54 -10.88 -28.23
CA LYS A 215 -12.99 -11.03 -28.07
C LYS A 215 -13.53 -10.38 -26.78
N ARG A 216 -12.72 -10.32 -25.72
CA ARG A 216 -13.11 -9.80 -24.40
C ARG A 216 -12.69 -8.36 -24.14
N LEU A 217 -11.86 -7.79 -25.03
CA LEU A 217 -11.32 -6.43 -24.86
C LEU A 217 -12.44 -5.37 -24.72
N PRO A 218 -13.50 -5.34 -25.57
CA PRO A 218 -14.54 -4.31 -25.45
C PRO A 218 -15.26 -4.35 -24.09
N ARG A 219 -15.56 -5.55 -23.57
CA ARG A 219 -16.18 -5.71 -22.27
C ARG A 219 -15.29 -5.23 -21.14
N LEU A 220 -14.00 -5.61 -21.16
CA LEU A 220 -13.05 -5.22 -20.13
C LEU A 220 -12.75 -3.72 -20.15
N LEU A 221 -12.68 -3.13 -21.33
CA LEU A 221 -12.59 -1.67 -21.46
C LEU A 221 -13.84 -1.00 -20.89
N GLY A 222 -15.04 -1.49 -21.21
CA GLY A 222 -16.29 -0.99 -20.64
C GLY A 222 -16.34 -1.11 -19.11
N ASP A 223 -15.93 -2.26 -18.56
CA ASP A 223 -15.83 -2.47 -17.10
C ASP A 223 -14.80 -1.52 -16.45
N GLY A 224 -13.64 -1.34 -17.08
CA GLY A 224 -12.60 -0.41 -16.63
C GLY A 224 -13.05 1.04 -16.68
N LEU A 225 -13.69 1.46 -17.77
CA LEU A 225 -14.26 2.80 -17.93
C LEU A 225 -15.38 3.07 -16.94
N LEU A 226 -16.21 2.07 -16.64
CA LEU A 226 -17.23 2.19 -15.58
C LEU A 226 -16.58 2.48 -14.23
N VAL A 227 -15.54 1.72 -13.85
CA VAL A 227 -14.81 1.93 -12.58
C VAL A 227 -14.19 3.33 -12.55
N LEU A 228 -13.53 3.75 -13.62
CA LEU A 228 -12.93 5.09 -13.72
C LEU A 228 -13.97 6.21 -13.70
N GLY A 229 -15.10 6.04 -14.38
CA GLY A 229 -16.19 7.01 -14.38
C GLY A 229 -16.84 7.19 -13.01
N ILE A 230 -17.10 6.09 -12.29
CA ILE A 230 -17.61 6.14 -10.91
C ILE A 230 -16.55 6.73 -9.96
N ALA A 231 -15.26 6.41 -10.14
CA ALA A 231 -14.20 7.04 -9.36
C ALA A 231 -14.14 8.55 -9.58
N ALA A 232 -14.26 9.01 -10.83
CA ALA A 232 -14.34 10.44 -11.16
C ALA A 232 -15.57 11.11 -10.53
N LEU A 233 -16.76 10.47 -10.57
CA LEU A 233 -17.96 10.94 -9.89
C LEU A 233 -17.78 11.03 -8.36
N THR A 234 -17.04 10.10 -7.76
CA THR A 234 -16.72 10.13 -6.32
C THR A 234 -15.80 11.29 -5.97
N VAL A 235 -14.86 11.64 -6.86
CA VAL A 235 -13.95 12.78 -6.70
C VAL A 235 -14.63 14.12 -7.01
N ALA A 236 -15.63 14.13 -7.89
CA ALA A 236 -16.25 15.35 -8.41
C ALA A 236 -16.74 16.36 -7.35
N PRO A 237 -17.38 15.96 -6.21
CA PRO A 237 -17.78 16.92 -5.19
C PRO A 237 -16.60 17.73 -4.63
N TRP A 238 -15.45 17.08 -4.44
CA TRP A 238 -14.23 17.74 -4.00
C TRP A 238 -13.66 18.70 -5.08
N THR A 239 -13.68 18.28 -6.34
CA THR A 239 -13.26 19.12 -7.48
C THR A 239 -14.14 20.36 -7.61
N ILE A 240 -15.48 20.22 -7.45
CA ILE A 240 -16.43 21.33 -7.48
C ILE A 240 -16.17 22.28 -6.31
N ARG A 241 -15.96 21.76 -5.09
CA ARG A 241 -15.57 22.58 -3.92
C ARG A 241 -14.30 23.36 -4.20
N ASN A 242 -13.28 22.71 -4.77
CA ASN A 242 -12.02 23.40 -5.08
C ASN A 242 -12.23 24.53 -6.08
N HIS A 243 -13.01 24.31 -7.13
CA HIS A 243 -13.35 25.37 -8.08
C HIS A 243 -14.08 26.55 -7.41
N ALA A 244 -15.06 26.26 -6.55
CA ALA A 244 -15.82 27.29 -5.85
C ALA A 244 -14.96 28.10 -4.86
N GLN A 245 -13.99 27.49 -4.21
CA GLN A 245 -13.17 28.12 -3.17
C GLN A 245 -11.87 28.76 -3.71
N LEU A 246 -11.26 28.16 -4.74
CA LEU A 246 -9.96 28.60 -5.26
C LEU A 246 -10.07 29.29 -6.62
N GLY A 247 -11.26 29.33 -7.23
CA GLY A 247 -11.45 29.89 -8.59
C GLY A 247 -10.87 29.05 -9.72
N HIS A 248 -10.26 27.90 -9.42
CA HIS A 248 -9.56 27.05 -10.38
C HIS A 248 -10.03 25.60 -10.32
N TRP A 249 -10.04 24.89 -11.46
CA TRP A 249 -10.35 23.47 -11.50
C TRP A 249 -9.16 22.63 -11.00
N VAL A 250 -9.23 22.20 -9.74
CA VAL A 250 -8.25 21.34 -9.09
C VAL A 250 -8.91 20.00 -8.78
N ALA A 251 -8.50 18.94 -9.46
CA ALA A 251 -9.14 17.63 -9.33
C ALA A 251 -9.04 17.07 -7.89
N VAL A 252 -7.82 17.00 -7.35
CA VAL A 252 -7.56 16.43 -6.00
C VAL A 252 -6.78 17.42 -5.13
N SER A 253 -5.57 17.81 -5.56
CA SER A 253 -4.66 18.65 -4.76
C SER A 253 -3.74 19.47 -5.65
N THR A 254 -3.13 20.50 -5.05
CA THR A 254 -2.22 21.45 -5.70
C THR A 254 -0.75 21.23 -5.33
N ASN A 255 -0.39 20.03 -4.84
CA ASN A 255 0.98 19.69 -4.47
C ASN A 255 1.74 18.85 -5.50
N GLY A 256 1.12 18.56 -6.66
CA GLY A 256 1.72 17.69 -7.69
C GLY A 256 2.95 18.31 -8.35
N GLY A 257 2.87 19.58 -8.71
CA GLY A 257 4.00 20.35 -9.26
C GLY A 257 5.11 20.55 -8.23
N TYR A 258 4.72 20.90 -7.00
CA TYR A 258 5.66 21.04 -5.89
C TYR A 258 6.45 19.73 -5.65
N THR A 259 5.75 18.59 -5.56
CA THR A 259 6.41 17.28 -5.38
C THR A 259 7.29 16.92 -6.59
N LEU A 260 6.89 17.29 -7.81
CA LEU A 260 7.72 17.09 -8.99
C LEU A 260 9.00 17.91 -8.91
N LEU A 261 8.92 19.19 -8.55
CA LEU A 261 10.06 20.09 -8.45
C LEU A 261 11.02 19.65 -7.35
N THR A 262 10.52 19.28 -6.16
CA THR A 262 11.35 18.80 -5.03
C THR A 262 12.13 17.52 -5.34
N GLY A 263 11.71 16.75 -6.35
CA GLY A 263 12.43 15.56 -6.80
C GLY A 263 13.29 15.76 -8.05
N ASN A 264 13.24 16.93 -8.73
CA ASN A 264 13.85 17.14 -10.04
C ASN A 264 14.39 18.57 -10.19
N HIS A 265 15.62 18.78 -9.75
CA HIS A 265 16.39 20.03 -9.83
C HIS A 265 17.90 19.74 -9.72
N ASP A 266 18.74 20.75 -9.87
CA ASP A 266 20.21 20.56 -9.95
C ASP A 266 20.84 19.91 -8.73
N THR A 267 20.31 20.14 -7.53
CA THR A 267 20.80 19.60 -6.28
C THR A 267 19.98 18.41 -5.77
N ALA A 268 19.10 17.81 -6.61
CA ALA A 268 18.25 16.69 -6.23
C ALA A 268 19.07 15.44 -5.88
N THR A 269 18.73 14.81 -4.77
CA THR A 269 19.42 13.62 -4.22
C THR A 269 18.71 12.30 -4.48
N GLY A 270 17.49 12.37 -5.08
CA GLY A 270 16.55 11.25 -5.21
C GLY A 270 15.54 11.17 -4.09
N ASP A 271 15.72 11.93 -3.03
CA ASP A 271 14.80 12.12 -1.93
C ASP A 271 13.88 13.35 -2.14
N TYR A 272 12.97 13.57 -1.21
CA TYR A 272 12.20 14.81 -1.12
C TYR A 272 13.09 15.92 -0.55
N THR A 273 13.32 16.99 -1.32
CA THR A 273 14.24 18.08 -0.99
C THR A 273 13.54 19.45 -0.99
N PRO A 274 12.66 19.74 0.01
CA PRO A 274 11.91 20.99 0.08
C PRO A 274 12.81 22.21 0.30
N ASP A 275 14.01 22.01 0.85
CA ASP A 275 14.97 23.07 1.17
C ASP A 275 15.85 23.47 0.00
N ALA A 276 15.67 22.88 -1.19
CA ALA A 276 16.44 23.24 -2.38
C ALA A 276 16.26 24.73 -2.74
N PRO A 277 17.31 25.43 -3.18
CA PRO A 277 17.22 26.87 -3.51
C PRO A 277 16.09 27.20 -4.46
N VAL A 278 15.93 26.45 -5.55
CA VAL A 278 14.86 26.67 -6.54
C VAL A 278 13.46 26.53 -5.94
N VAL A 279 13.29 25.65 -4.95
CA VAL A 279 12.01 25.46 -4.25
C VAL A 279 11.75 26.63 -3.30
N LYS A 280 12.77 27.03 -2.50
CA LYS A 280 12.68 28.20 -1.60
C LYS A 280 12.41 29.49 -2.37
N ASP A 281 13.09 29.70 -3.49
CA ASP A 281 12.90 30.86 -4.35
C ASP A 281 11.46 30.92 -4.90
N LEU A 282 10.90 29.77 -5.33
CA LEU A 282 9.53 29.70 -5.79
C LEU A 282 8.53 29.98 -4.65
N MET A 283 8.76 29.40 -3.47
CA MET A 283 7.86 29.59 -2.32
C MET A 283 7.88 31.04 -1.80
N ALA A 284 8.99 31.75 -1.97
CA ALA A 284 9.16 33.14 -1.59
C ALA A 284 8.61 34.15 -2.63
N ARG A 285 8.24 33.70 -3.85
CA ARG A 285 7.74 34.60 -4.90
C ARG A 285 6.40 35.21 -4.50
N PRO A 286 6.28 36.56 -4.48
CA PRO A 286 5.03 37.23 -4.20
C PRO A 286 4.04 37.10 -5.37
N GLY A 287 2.74 37.27 -5.09
CA GLY A 287 1.68 37.34 -6.10
C GLY A 287 1.28 36.00 -6.73
N LEU A 288 1.82 34.87 -6.26
CA LEU A 288 1.39 33.53 -6.67
C LEU A 288 0.43 32.96 -5.62
N ASP A 289 -0.80 32.65 -6.04
CA ASP A 289 -1.70 31.81 -5.23
C ASP A 289 -1.24 30.35 -5.21
N GLU A 290 -1.93 29.50 -4.46
CA GLU A 290 -1.61 28.08 -4.30
C GLU A 290 -1.59 27.34 -5.64
N VAL A 291 -2.58 27.60 -6.52
CA VAL A 291 -2.73 26.88 -7.79
C VAL A 291 -1.69 27.30 -8.82
N THR A 292 -1.49 28.61 -8.94
CA THR A 292 -0.46 29.16 -9.86
C THR A 292 0.95 28.79 -9.43
N ARG A 293 1.21 28.70 -8.10
CA ARG A 293 2.47 28.21 -7.56
C ARG A 293 2.74 26.76 -7.90
N ASP A 294 1.75 25.87 -7.78
CA ASP A 294 1.86 24.47 -8.19
C ASP A 294 2.10 24.34 -9.70
N ALA A 295 1.38 25.14 -10.51
CA ALA A 295 1.59 25.15 -11.96
C ALA A 295 3.01 25.60 -12.35
N GLU A 296 3.55 26.62 -11.68
CA GLU A 296 4.90 27.09 -11.89
C GLU A 296 5.96 26.07 -11.41
N ALA A 297 5.73 25.41 -10.26
CA ALA A 297 6.56 24.31 -9.78
C ALA A 297 6.63 23.18 -10.80
N ARG A 298 5.46 22.82 -11.36
CA ARG A 298 5.36 21.78 -12.41
C ARG A 298 6.12 22.19 -13.66
N ARG A 299 5.98 23.45 -14.10
CA ARG A 299 6.70 24.00 -15.25
C ARG A 299 8.22 23.90 -15.05
N LEU A 300 8.72 24.32 -13.88
CA LEU A 300 10.14 24.27 -13.54
C LEU A 300 10.68 22.84 -13.48
N GLY A 301 9.99 21.94 -12.80
CA GLY A 301 10.37 20.53 -12.71
C GLY A 301 10.37 19.83 -14.08
N MET A 302 9.36 20.07 -14.91
CA MET A 302 9.31 19.52 -16.27
C MET A 302 10.39 20.10 -17.17
N ALA A 303 10.65 21.42 -17.08
CA ALA A 303 11.72 22.07 -17.83
C ALA A 303 13.08 21.45 -17.47
N TRP A 304 13.34 21.23 -16.18
CA TRP A 304 14.58 20.60 -15.75
C TRP A 304 14.72 19.16 -16.30
N ILE A 305 13.66 18.35 -16.24
CA ILE A 305 13.67 16.97 -16.78
C ILE A 305 13.97 16.97 -18.28
N THR A 306 13.34 17.86 -19.04
CA THR A 306 13.51 17.92 -20.50
C THR A 306 14.88 18.48 -20.91
N GLN A 307 15.45 19.39 -20.14
CA GLN A 307 16.77 19.98 -20.37
C GLN A 307 17.93 19.08 -19.90
N HIS A 308 17.68 18.22 -18.91
CA HIS A 308 18.69 17.36 -18.30
C HIS A 308 18.27 15.88 -18.23
N PRO A 309 17.89 15.24 -19.37
CA PRO A 309 17.39 13.87 -19.38
C PRO A 309 18.39 12.84 -18.85
N ASP A 310 19.70 13.09 -19.06
CA ASP A 310 20.78 12.24 -18.53
C ASP A 310 20.84 12.29 -17.00
N ARG A 311 20.70 13.48 -16.41
CA ARG A 311 20.68 13.66 -14.95
C ARG A 311 19.40 13.06 -14.35
N PHE A 312 18.25 13.24 -14.99
CA PHE A 312 17.00 12.60 -14.58
C PHE A 312 17.12 11.08 -14.56
N LEU A 313 17.69 10.46 -15.59
CA LEU A 313 17.94 9.02 -15.63
C LEU A 313 18.94 8.57 -14.55
N LYS A 314 19.97 9.36 -14.22
CA LYS A 314 20.90 9.09 -13.11
C LYS A 314 20.25 9.22 -11.74
N LEU A 315 19.19 10.01 -11.58
CA LEU A 315 18.42 10.11 -10.34
C LEU A 315 17.48 8.88 -10.13
N ALA A 316 16.99 8.25 -11.20
CA ALA A 316 16.05 7.16 -11.11
C ALA A 316 16.52 6.02 -10.16
N PRO A 317 17.72 5.44 -10.27
CA PRO A 317 18.19 4.43 -9.33
C PRO A 317 18.27 4.96 -7.88
N LYS A 318 18.67 6.23 -7.66
CA LYS A 318 18.70 6.81 -6.31
C LYS A 318 17.28 6.91 -5.72
N LYS A 319 16.30 7.34 -6.50
CA LYS A 319 14.89 7.39 -6.11
C LYS A 319 14.36 6.00 -5.76
N LEU A 320 14.69 4.97 -6.57
CA LEU A 320 14.31 3.60 -6.31
C LEU A 320 15.00 3.01 -5.08
N MET A 321 16.26 3.35 -4.83
CA MET A 321 16.96 2.97 -3.60
C MET A 321 16.28 3.58 -2.38
N ARG A 322 15.86 4.85 -2.42
CA ARG A 322 15.12 5.51 -1.34
C ARG A 322 13.76 4.87 -1.10
N LEU A 323 13.09 4.41 -2.17
CA LEU A 323 11.81 3.73 -2.06
C LEU A 323 11.91 2.34 -1.45
N TRP A 324 12.91 1.52 -1.85
CA TRP A 324 12.91 0.08 -1.60
C TRP A 324 13.97 -0.43 -0.62
N LEU A 325 15.04 0.32 -0.33
CA LEU A 325 16.07 -0.18 0.58
C LEU A 325 15.75 0.02 2.06
N PRO A 326 15.36 1.23 2.52
CA PRO A 326 14.99 1.41 3.92
C PRO A 326 13.55 1.01 4.17
N ASP A 327 13.25 0.63 5.42
CA ASP A 327 11.90 0.47 5.93
C ASP A 327 11.81 0.95 7.39
N GLY A 328 10.61 1.34 7.86
CA GLY A 328 10.43 1.88 9.20
C GLY A 328 10.66 3.39 9.30
N GLU A 329 10.47 4.12 8.21
CA GLU A 329 10.62 5.59 8.17
C GLU A 329 9.63 6.31 9.11
N ALA A 330 8.55 5.65 9.52
CA ALA A 330 7.62 6.22 10.51
C ALA A 330 8.26 6.50 11.89
N GLU A 331 9.47 5.98 12.17
CA GLU A 331 10.18 6.26 13.42
C GLU A 331 10.36 7.77 13.68
N TRP A 332 10.53 8.58 12.63
CA TRP A 332 10.62 10.04 12.79
C TRP A 332 9.37 10.64 13.47
N ALA A 333 8.18 10.06 13.24
CA ALA A 333 6.97 10.51 13.92
C ALA A 333 7.00 10.20 15.42
N TYR A 334 7.55 9.04 15.82
CA TYR A 334 7.77 8.72 17.23
C TYR A 334 8.85 9.60 17.85
N GLN A 335 9.94 9.85 17.12
CA GLN A 335 11.02 10.71 17.56
C GLN A 335 10.52 12.13 17.86
N GLY A 336 9.66 12.68 17.01
CA GLY A 336 9.09 14.01 17.18
C GLY A 336 7.88 14.09 18.10
N GLY A 337 7.08 13.02 18.18
CA GLY A 337 5.74 13.02 18.79
C GLY A 337 5.58 12.19 20.07
N ALA A 338 6.46 11.21 20.35
CA ALA A 338 6.30 10.35 21.52
C ALA A 338 7.08 10.91 22.73
N PRO A 339 6.41 11.30 23.83
CA PRO A 339 7.08 11.92 25.00
C PRO A 339 8.15 11.02 25.63
N GLY A 340 8.00 9.70 25.51
CA GLY A 340 8.95 8.71 26.04
C GLY A 340 10.09 8.32 25.12
N TYR A 341 10.18 8.88 23.89
CA TYR A 341 11.15 8.42 22.89
C TYR A 341 12.59 8.45 23.40
N ALA A 342 13.05 9.58 23.94
CA ALA A 342 14.42 9.73 24.44
C ALA A 342 14.76 8.72 25.57
N ARG A 343 13.78 8.40 26.43
CA ARG A 343 13.95 7.41 27.51
C ARG A 343 14.09 5.98 26.98
N PHE A 344 13.41 5.68 25.89
CA PHE A 344 13.35 4.33 25.30
C PHE A 344 14.07 4.27 23.93
N GLU A 345 14.96 5.21 23.63
CA GLU A 345 15.63 5.31 22.34
C GLU A 345 16.30 3.99 21.90
N LEU A 346 16.94 3.28 22.85
CA LEU A 346 17.56 1.99 22.55
C LEU A 346 16.53 0.94 22.07
N VAL A 347 15.32 0.94 22.67
CA VAL A 347 14.24 0.04 22.26
C VAL A 347 13.75 0.40 20.84
N TYR A 348 13.55 1.68 20.55
CA TYR A 348 13.15 2.13 19.20
C TYR A 348 14.21 1.75 18.16
N ARG A 349 15.49 1.96 18.45
CA ARG A 349 16.60 1.55 17.58
C ARG A 349 16.64 0.03 17.38
N ALA A 350 16.44 -0.76 18.44
CA ALA A 350 16.38 -2.22 18.34
C ALA A 350 15.20 -2.68 17.45
N VAL A 351 14.02 -2.10 17.67
CA VAL A 351 12.82 -2.37 16.83
C VAL A 351 13.08 -2.00 15.37
N ARG A 352 13.75 -0.88 15.10
CA ARG A 352 14.13 -0.46 13.75
C ARG A 352 15.06 -1.46 13.06
N VAL A 353 16.09 -1.94 13.76
CA VAL A 353 17.03 -2.96 13.21
C VAL A 353 16.28 -4.26 12.93
N LEU A 354 15.44 -4.71 13.89
CA LEU A 354 14.60 -5.90 13.73
C LEU A 354 13.65 -5.74 12.53
N ASN A 355 13.00 -4.59 12.41
CA ASN A 355 12.11 -4.26 11.29
C ASN A 355 12.84 -4.32 9.96
N GLN A 356 14.03 -3.70 9.87
CA GLN A 356 14.82 -3.70 8.64
C GLN A 356 15.23 -5.13 8.23
N GLY A 357 15.67 -5.96 9.17
CA GLY A 357 15.98 -7.37 8.92
C GLY A 357 14.77 -8.16 8.44
N TYR A 358 13.62 -7.96 9.11
CA TYR A 358 12.36 -8.58 8.73
C TYR A 358 11.91 -8.17 7.32
N TYR A 359 11.97 -6.88 7.00
CA TYR A 359 11.66 -6.33 5.68
C TYR A 359 12.54 -6.95 4.59
N VAL A 360 13.85 -7.01 4.80
CA VAL A 360 14.79 -7.61 3.82
C VAL A 360 14.44 -9.07 3.54
N LEU A 361 14.10 -9.84 4.58
CA LEU A 361 13.67 -11.24 4.42
C LEU A 361 12.36 -11.35 3.63
N LEU A 362 11.39 -10.48 3.91
CA LEU A 362 10.14 -10.43 3.16
C LEU A 362 10.36 -10.09 1.69
N MET A 363 11.20 -9.09 1.39
CA MET A 363 11.50 -8.69 0.02
C MET A 363 12.27 -9.76 -0.74
N ALA A 364 13.21 -10.46 -0.09
CA ALA A 364 13.92 -11.61 -0.67
C ALA A 364 12.93 -12.74 -0.98
N ALA A 365 12.00 -13.05 -0.05
CA ALA A 365 10.96 -14.04 -0.27
C ALA A 365 10.01 -13.63 -1.41
N PHE A 366 9.64 -12.35 -1.50
CA PHE A 366 8.81 -11.81 -2.57
C PHE A 366 9.47 -11.97 -3.94
N ALA A 367 10.74 -11.62 -4.06
CA ALA A 367 11.52 -11.81 -5.29
C ALA A 367 11.66 -13.31 -5.64
N ALA A 368 12.01 -14.16 -4.68
CA ALA A 368 12.13 -15.61 -4.90
C ALA A 368 10.81 -16.24 -5.34
N ALA A 369 9.68 -15.81 -4.75
CA ALA A 369 8.35 -16.29 -5.10
C ALA A 369 8.01 -16.06 -6.58
N PHE A 370 8.44 -14.96 -7.16
CA PHE A 370 8.25 -14.67 -8.59
C PHE A 370 8.85 -15.75 -9.47
N PHE A 371 10.11 -16.09 -9.26
CA PHE A 371 10.81 -17.12 -10.03
C PHE A 371 10.25 -18.52 -9.80
N VAL A 372 9.93 -18.85 -8.54
CA VAL A 372 9.32 -20.15 -8.19
C VAL A 372 7.93 -20.28 -8.86
N MET A 373 7.14 -19.22 -8.90
CA MET A 373 5.82 -19.23 -9.52
C MET A 373 5.91 -19.45 -11.03
N ILE A 374 6.79 -18.72 -11.71
CA ILE A 374 7.00 -18.87 -13.16
C ILE A 374 7.47 -20.28 -13.51
N THR A 375 8.50 -20.77 -12.81
CA THR A 375 9.07 -22.11 -13.09
C THR A 375 8.05 -23.22 -12.84
N ARG A 376 7.27 -23.12 -11.75
CA ARG A 376 6.21 -24.09 -11.44
C ARG A 376 5.13 -24.09 -12.51
N ARG A 377 4.61 -22.92 -12.90
CA ARG A 377 3.57 -22.81 -13.92
C ARG A 377 4.00 -23.30 -15.28
N ARG A 378 5.26 -23.03 -15.68
CA ARG A 378 5.83 -23.57 -16.91
C ARG A 378 5.90 -25.10 -16.87
N ARG A 379 6.38 -25.67 -15.77
CA ARG A 379 6.46 -27.12 -15.60
C ARG A 379 5.09 -27.79 -15.65
N ASP A 380 4.09 -27.17 -15.02
CA ASP A 380 2.73 -27.71 -14.92
C ASP A 380 1.87 -27.37 -16.16
N GLY A 381 2.43 -26.82 -17.24
CA GLY A 381 1.73 -26.45 -18.49
C GLY A 381 0.67 -25.36 -18.30
N GLN A 382 0.70 -24.64 -17.16
CA GLN A 382 -0.28 -23.62 -16.85
C GLN A 382 0.08 -22.29 -17.51
N ARG A 383 -0.94 -21.48 -17.79
CA ARG A 383 -0.71 -20.10 -18.24
C ARG A 383 0.09 -19.34 -17.20
N TRP A 384 1.16 -18.68 -17.66
CA TRP A 384 2.04 -17.89 -16.79
C TRP A 384 1.42 -16.56 -16.35
N ILE A 385 0.37 -16.03 -17.04
CA ILE A 385 -0.37 -14.84 -16.64
C ILE A 385 -1.58 -15.24 -15.80
N GLY A 386 -1.72 -14.64 -14.62
CA GLY A 386 -2.82 -14.87 -13.69
C GLY A 386 -2.85 -13.81 -12.59
N TRP A 387 -3.86 -13.87 -11.72
CA TRP A 387 -4.00 -12.92 -10.61
C TRP A 387 -2.81 -12.92 -9.64
N TRP A 388 -1.99 -13.98 -9.61
CA TRP A 388 -0.77 -14.02 -8.82
C TRP A 388 0.26 -12.95 -9.20
N LEU A 389 0.12 -12.31 -10.38
CA LEU A 389 0.94 -11.16 -10.80
C LEU A 389 0.51 -9.84 -10.14
N LEU A 390 -0.70 -9.79 -9.55
CA LEU A 390 -1.22 -8.57 -8.97
C LEU A 390 -0.31 -7.98 -7.87
N PRO A 391 0.26 -8.75 -6.93
CA PRO A 391 1.23 -8.23 -5.97
C PRO A 391 2.41 -7.48 -6.62
N TYR A 392 2.93 -8.02 -7.71
CA TYR A 392 4.04 -7.40 -8.46
C TYR A 392 3.60 -6.16 -9.23
N GLY A 393 2.39 -6.18 -9.79
CA GLY A 393 1.78 -5.00 -10.41
C GLY A 393 1.57 -3.86 -9.42
N ILE A 394 1.09 -4.17 -8.21
CA ILE A 394 0.95 -3.20 -7.13
C ILE A 394 2.31 -2.65 -6.68
N ALA A 395 3.37 -3.47 -6.68
CA ALA A 395 4.74 -3.00 -6.40
C ALA A 395 5.29 -2.11 -7.53
N LEU A 396 4.95 -2.40 -8.78
CA LEU A 396 5.37 -1.61 -9.94
C LEU A 396 4.78 -0.20 -9.92
N TYR A 397 3.55 -0.03 -9.43
CA TYR A 397 2.86 1.25 -9.39
C TYR A 397 3.64 2.34 -8.63
N PRO A 398 3.98 2.22 -7.33
CA PRO A 398 4.78 3.24 -6.63
C PRO A 398 6.19 3.35 -7.19
N THR A 399 6.74 2.27 -7.74
CA THR A 399 8.07 2.27 -8.40
C THR A 399 8.08 3.26 -9.56
N LEU A 400 7.09 3.20 -10.45
CA LEU A 400 6.98 4.11 -11.60
C LEU A 400 6.71 5.55 -11.17
N ILE A 401 5.88 5.77 -10.16
CA ILE A 401 5.60 7.10 -9.62
C ILE A 401 6.88 7.71 -9.02
N CYS A 402 7.64 6.95 -8.22
CA CYS A 402 8.86 7.46 -7.59
C CYS A 402 9.97 7.75 -8.59
N VAL A 403 10.04 7.09 -9.73
CA VAL A 403 10.99 7.46 -10.81
C VAL A 403 10.73 8.90 -11.29
N VAL A 404 9.46 9.28 -11.40
CA VAL A 404 9.09 10.64 -11.86
C VAL A 404 9.24 11.67 -10.75
N PHE A 405 8.78 11.36 -9.54
CA PHE A 405 8.74 12.29 -8.40
C PHE A 405 9.99 12.14 -7.51
N SER A 406 9.82 11.70 -6.28
CA SER A 406 10.89 11.41 -5.32
C SER A 406 10.68 10.07 -4.65
N GLY A 407 11.76 9.41 -4.21
CA GLY A 407 11.70 8.15 -3.49
C GLY A 407 11.60 8.39 -1.98
N GLN A 408 10.62 7.78 -1.32
CA GLN A 408 10.50 7.72 0.14
C GLN A 408 9.98 6.34 0.53
N SER A 409 10.53 5.74 1.59
CA SER A 409 10.19 4.37 1.99
C SER A 409 8.72 4.23 2.40
N ARG A 410 8.09 5.25 2.97
CA ARG A 410 6.66 5.22 3.33
C ARG A 410 5.73 4.94 2.12
N PHE A 411 6.17 5.22 0.89
CA PHE A 411 5.35 4.98 -0.30
C PHE A 411 5.24 3.50 -0.69
N HIS A 412 6.09 2.62 -0.17
CA HIS A 412 5.92 1.18 -0.35
C HIS A 412 5.02 0.53 0.71
N TYR A 413 4.61 1.23 1.78
CA TYR A 413 3.73 0.69 2.82
C TYR A 413 2.49 -0.04 2.24
N PRO A 414 1.75 0.53 1.26
CA PRO A 414 0.58 -0.13 0.67
C PRO A 414 0.88 -1.43 -0.08
N VAL A 415 2.15 -1.69 -0.40
CA VAL A 415 2.60 -2.91 -1.08
C VAL A 415 2.85 -4.05 -0.09
N MET A 416 3.16 -3.74 1.18
CA MET A 416 3.63 -4.74 2.14
C MET A 416 2.63 -5.86 2.47
N PRO A 417 1.31 -5.65 2.55
CA PRO A 417 0.37 -6.76 2.67
C PRO A 417 0.45 -7.76 1.50
N TRP A 418 0.71 -7.28 0.29
CA TRP A 418 0.88 -8.11 -0.90
C TRP A 418 2.19 -8.89 -0.87
N VAL A 419 3.25 -8.27 -0.38
CA VAL A 419 4.54 -8.92 -0.13
C VAL A 419 4.37 -10.04 0.90
N CYS A 420 3.69 -9.78 2.02
CA CYS A 420 3.43 -10.77 3.07
C CYS A 420 2.61 -11.96 2.54
N MET A 421 1.54 -11.72 1.74
CA MET A 421 0.77 -12.79 1.11
C MET A 421 1.63 -13.68 0.21
N THR A 422 2.48 -13.06 -0.60
CA THR A 422 3.34 -13.76 -1.55
C THR A 422 4.45 -14.54 -0.85
N ALA A 423 5.08 -13.96 0.17
CA ALA A 423 6.06 -14.62 1.03
C ALA A 423 5.44 -15.81 1.78
N GLY A 424 4.21 -15.65 2.31
CA GLY A 424 3.45 -16.73 2.94
C GLY A 424 3.18 -17.89 2.00
N TRP A 425 2.83 -17.60 0.74
CA TRP A 425 2.68 -18.63 -0.29
C TRP A 425 4.01 -19.39 -0.55
N LEU A 426 5.12 -18.66 -0.65
CA LEU A 426 6.44 -19.28 -0.85
C LEU A 426 6.80 -20.19 0.31
N ALA A 427 6.62 -19.71 1.54
CA ALA A 427 6.92 -20.48 2.76
C ALA A 427 6.12 -21.79 2.81
N MET A 428 4.81 -21.73 2.60
CA MET A 428 3.96 -22.92 2.60
C MET A 428 4.30 -23.88 1.46
N THR A 429 4.68 -23.36 0.29
CA THR A 429 5.12 -24.20 -0.84
C THR A 429 6.42 -24.91 -0.55
N ALA A 430 7.39 -24.23 0.07
CA ALA A 430 8.68 -24.81 0.44
C ALA A 430 8.53 -25.90 1.52
N LEU A 431 7.77 -25.59 2.58
CA LEU A 431 7.48 -26.51 3.67
C LEU A 431 6.70 -27.74 3.19
N GLY A 432 5.72 -27.58 2.30
CA GLY A 432 4.97 -28.68 1.70
C GLY A 432 5.89 -29.68 0.98
N ARG A 433 6.84 -29.19 0.17
CA ARG A 433 7.82 -30.04 -0.52
C ARG A 433 8.74 -30.80 0.44
N LEU A 434 9.13 -30.18 1.55
CA LEU A 434 9.93 -30.86 2.58
C LEU A 434 9.12 -31.96 3.28
N GLY A 435 7.84 -31.73 3.51
CA GLY A 435 6.91 -32.72 4.07
C GLY A 435 6.74 -33.96 3.17
N GLU A 436 6.65 -33.76 1.85
CA GLU A 436 6.56 -34.84 0.86
C GLU A 436 7.84 -35.66 0.80
N ARG A 437 9.01 -35.04 0.80
CA ARG A 437 10.32 -35.73 0.79
C ARG A 437 10.56 -36.56 2.06
N GLY A 438 10.12 -36.06 3.22
CA GLY A 438 10.19 -36.77 4.50
C GLY A 438 9.28 -38.01 4.57
N ALA A 439 8.23 -38.06 3.74
CA ALA A 439 7.34 -39.21 3.63
C ALA A 439 7.89 -40.30 2.67
N ALA A 440 8.75 -39.91 1.73
CA ALA A 440 9.28 -40.86 0.71
C ALA A 440 10.38 -41.80 1.20
N GLY A 441 10.90 -41.64 2.41
CA GLY A 441 12.00 -42.49 2.99
C GLY A 441 13.27 -42.45 2.16
N PRO A 442 14.46 -42.83 2.68
CA PRO A 442 15.62 -43.03 1.87
C PRO A 442 15.36 -44.20 0.94
N THR A 443 15.40 -43.98 -0.38
CA THR A 443 15.53 -45.06 -1.35
C THR A 443 16.87 -45.72 -1.08
N LEU A 444 16.86 -46.88 -0.42
CA LEU A 444 18.01 -47.75 -0.32
C LEU A 444 18.35 -48.22 -1.75
N HIS A 445 19.43 -47.68 -2.29
CA HIS A 445 20.11 -48.20 -3.48
C HIS A 445 20.99 -49.35 -3.13
#